data_9bed884820f4d0843094e2e4edc00cd7
#
_entry.id   9bed884820f4d0843094e2e4edc00cd7
#
_cell.length_a   1.000
_cell.length_b   1.000
_cell.length_c   1.000
_cell.angle_alpha   90.00
_cell.angle_beta   90.00
_cell.angle_gamma   90.00
#
_symmetry.space_group_name_H-M   'P 1'
#
loop_
_entity.id
_entity.type
_entity.pdbx_description
1 polymer ?
#
loop_
_entity_poly.entity_id
_entity_poly.type
_entity_poly.pdbx_seq_one_letter_code
_entity_poly.pdbx_strand_id
1 'polypeptide(L)'
;MDYRRGMTADRDHGDDLRGASRLVVEATKGVTTAVEQMHRAIADGPGGIARPLTLPGRLVAGMVYGSVRGVASLVGAGLDRGLVQLRPLLGASPPGPEREAIVAALNGVVGDWLEATGNPLAIASRLRRGGAPLVLEPAALAA
;
A
#
# COMPACT_ATOMS: atom_id res chain seq x y z
N MET A 1 25.15 -19.31 17.39
CA MET A 1 25.27 -18.66 16.07
C MET A 1 23.89 -18.14 15.71
N ASP A 2 23.68 -16.84 15.92
CA ASP A 2 22.34 -16.23 16.05
C ASP A 2 21.78 -15.87 14.66
N TYR A 3 21.13 -16.86 14.03
CA TYR A 3 20.54 -16.79 12.69
C TYR A 3 19.33 -15.84 12.59
N ARG A 4 18.74 -15.44 13.73
CA ARG A 4 17.52 -14.61 13.77
C ARG A 4 17.79 -13.11 13.63
N ARG A 5 19.01 -12.64 13.79
CA ARG A 5 19.37 -11.21 13.83
C ARG A 5 19.43 -10.51 12.47
N GLY A 6 19.38 -11.24 11.37
CA GLY A 6 19.48 -10.65 10.01
C GLY A 6 18.18 -10.49 9.25
N MET A 7 17.01 -10.87 9.81
CA MET A 7 15.75 -10.95 9.06
C MET A 7 14.69 -9.94 9.46
N THR A 8 14.81 -9.32 10.57
CA THR A 8 13.92 -8.24 10.99
C THR A 8 14.76 -6.98 11.08
N ALA A 9 14.74 -6.16 10.02
CA ALA A 9 15.00 -4.74 10.23
C ALA A 9 14.11 -4.34 11.41
N ASP A 10 14.71 -3.70 12.41
CA ASP A 10 14.05 -3.22 13.62
C ASP A 10 12.94 -2.23 13.21
N ARG A 11 11.80 -2.82 12.77
CA ARG A 11 10.60 -2.08 12.34
C ARG A 11 9.91 -1.67 13.62
N ASP A 12 9.83 -0.39 13.84
CA ASP A 12 9.10 0.15 14.97
C ASP A 12 7.58 0.23 14.67
N HIS A 13 6.77 0.43 15.70
CA HIS A 13 5.34 0.65 15.56
C HIS A 13 5.00 1.82 14.63
N GLY A 14 5.86 2.82 14.55
CA GLY A 14 5.69 3.96 13.67
C GLY A 14 5.75 3.57 12.20
N ASP A 15 6.66 2.66 11.83
CA ASP A 15 6.79 2.15 10.47
C ASP A 15 5.58 1.30 10.07
N ASP A 16 5.04 0.48 10.98
CA ASP A 16 3.83 -0.30 10.72
C ASP A 16 2.59 0.58 10.53
N LEU A 17 2.38 1.54 11.43
CA LEU A 17 1.28 2.49 11.33
C LEU A 17 1.38 3.34 10.06
N ARG A 18 2.58 3.75 9.71
CA ARG A 18 2.85 4.49 8.48
C ARG A 18 2.54 3.66 7.24
N GLY A 19 2.99 2.41 7.21
CA GLY A 19 2.71 1.49 6.11
C GLY A 19 1.23 1.19 5.97
N ALA A 20 0.55 0.94 7.08
CA ALA A 20 -0.89 0.69 7.12
C ALA A 20 -1.69 1.92 6.69
N SER A 21 -1.34 3.14 7.15
CA SER A 21 -2.02 4.36 6.75
C SER A 21 -1.90 4.63 5.25
N ARG A 22 -0.72 4.42 4.67
CA ARG A 22 -0.53 4.51 3.22
C ARG A 22 -1.38 3.52 2.45
N LEU A 23 -1.45 2.26 2.91
CA LEU A 23 -2.26 1.23 2.29
C LEU A 23 -3.76 1.61 2.31
N VAL A 24 -4.27 2.10 3.45
CA VAL A 24 -5.68 2.55 3.57
C VAL A 24 -5.97 3.72 2.64
N VAL A 25 -5.09 4.70 2.55
CA VAL A 25 -5.26 5.86 1.64
C VAL A 25 -5.32 5.40 0.19
N GLU A 26 -4.42 4.52 -0.23
CA GLU A 26 -4.41 4.02 -1.61
C GLU A 26 -5.60 3.11 -1.91
N ALA A 27 -6.02 2.27 -0.96
CA ALA A 27 -7.25 1.48 -1.09
C ALA A 27 -8.47 2.39 -1.26
N THR A 28 -8.58 3.48 -0.48
CA THR A 28 -9.66 4.46 -0.60
C THR A 28 -9.68 5.11 -1.99
N LYS A 29 -8.52 5.52 -2.49
CA LYS A 29 -8.41 6.08 -3.85
C LYS A 29 -8.79 5.06 -4.93
N GLY A 30 -8.35 3.81 -4.78
CA GLY A 30 -8.67 2.71 -5.69
C GLY A 30 -10.17 2.45 -5.77
N VAL A 31 -10.83 2.31 -4.62
CA VAL A 31 -12.29 2.13 -4.53
C VAL A 31 -13.02 3.33 -5.14
N THR A 32 -12.61 4.56 -4.82
CA THR A 32 -13.19 5.78 -5.39
C THR A 32 -13.10 5.78 -6.91
N THR A 33 -11.96 5.39 -7.46
CA THR A 33 -11.75 5.30 -8.92
C THR A 33 -12.61 4.21 -9.55
N ALA A 34 -12.71 3.03 -8.91
CA ALA A 34 -13.55 1.94 -9.40
C ALA A 34 -15.04 2.33 -9.44
N VAL A 35 -15.52 2.99 -8.39
CA VAL A 35 -16.91 3.49 -8.33
C VAL A 35 -17.16 4.56 -9.38
N GLU A 36 -16.21 5.48 -9.58
CA GLU A 36 -16.33 6.50 -10.64
C GLU A 36 -16.40 5.87 -12.03
N GLN A 37 -15.54 4.87 -12.31
CA GLN A 37 -15.55 4.15 -13.59
C GLN A 37 -16.86 3.38 -13.80
N MET A 38 -17.35 2.70 -12.77
CA MET A 38 -18.63 2.01 -12.82
C MET A 38 -19.79 2.96 -13.08
N HIS A 39 -19.84 4.12 -12.42
CA HIS A 39 -20.83 5.16 -12.66
C HIS A 39 -20.79 5.66 -14.09
N ARG A 40 -19.61 5.91 -14.63
CA ARG A 40 -19.44 6.31 -16.04
C ARG A 40 -19.91 5.22 -16.99
N ALA A 41 -19.52 3.97 -16.76
CA ALA A 41 -19.94 2.85 -17.59
C ALA A 41 -21.46 2.67 -17.61
N ILE A 42 -22.14 2.85 -16.48
CA ILE A 42 -23.61 2.80 -16.39
C ILE A 42 -24.24 4.00 -17.14
N ALA A 43 -23.67 5.19 -16.98
CA ALA A 43 -24.19 6.41 -17.63
C ALA A 43 -23.99 6.41 -19.14
N ASP A 44 -22.89 5.83 -19.64
CA ASP A 44 -22.54 5.77 -21.05
C ASP A 44 -22.98 4.43 -21.74
N GLY A 45 -23.68 3.54 -21.01
CA GLY A 45 -24.05 2.20 -21.48
C GLY A 45 -24.96 2.17 -22.72
N PRO A 46 -24.89 1.10 -23.55
CA PRO A 46 -25.52 1.01 -24.86
C PRO A 46 -27.07 0.93 -24.85
N GLY A 47 -27.71 0.97 -23.69
CA GLY A 47 -29.17 0.78 -23.54
C GLY A 47 -29.98 2.06 -23.36
N GLY A 48 -29.38 3.24 -23.29
CA GLY A 48 -30.12 4.51 -23.20
C GLY A 48 -31.05 4.67 -22.00
N ILE A 49 -30.98 3.79 -21.00
CA ILE A 49 -31.83 3.83 -19.81
C ILE A 49 -31.37 4.91 -18.82
N ALA A 50 -30.08 5.23 -18.82
CA ALA A 50 -29.56 6.39 -18.12
C ALA A 50 -29.39 7.54 -19.14
N ARG A 51 -30.08 8.66 -18.96
CA ARG A 51 -29.79 9.88 -19.70
C ARG A 51 -28.28 10.14 -19.60
N PRO A 52 -27.57 10.35 -20.72
CA PRO A 52 -26.18 10.72 -20.66
C PRO A 52 -26.03 11.91 -19.73
N LEU A 53 -25.15 11.78 -18.73
CA LEU A 53 -24.84 12.90 -17.83
C LEU A 53 -24.50 14.10 -18.70
N THR A 54 -25.30 15.17 -18.58
CA THR A 54 -25.02 16.43 -19.26
C THR A 54 -23.62 16.93 -18.87
N LEU A 55 -22.99 17.74 -19.70
CA LEU A 55 -21.66 18.30 -19.39
C LEU A 55 -21.53 18.81 -17.94
N PRO A 56 -22.52 19.56 -17.38
CA PRO A 56 -22.51 19.94 -15.96
C PRO A 56 -22.49 18.74 -15.01
N GLY A 57 -23.24 17.68 -15.29
CA GLY A 57 -23.27 16.48 -14.43
C GLY A 57 -21.95 15.71 -14.40
N ARG A 58 -21.24 15.65 -15.53
CA ARG A 58 -19.87 15.05 -15.60
C ARG A 58 -18.85 15.88 -14.82
N LEU A 59 -18.95 17.21 -14.88
CA LEU A 59 -18.08 18.10 -14.11
C LEU A 59 -18.32 17.96 -12.61
N VAL A 60 -19.58 17.93 -12.17
CA VAL A 60 -19.93 17.74 -10.76
C VAL A 60 -19.45 16.38 -10.24
N ALA A 61 -19.69 15.30 -10.98
CA ALA A 61 -19.18 13.97 -10.60
C ALA A 61 -17.64 13.96 -10.50
N GLY A 62 -16.95 14.52 -11.48
CA GLY A 62 -15.49 14.65 -11.46
C GLY A 62 -14.97 15.46 -10.28
N MET A 63 -15.66 16.54 -9.90
CA MET A 63 -15.31 17.34 -8.71
C MET A 63 -15.51 16.54 -7.42
N VAL A 64 -16.62 15.81 -7.27
CA VAL A 64 -16.90 14.99 -6.07
C VAL A 64 -15.84 13.91 -5.91
N TYR A 65 -15.58 13.11 -6.94
CA TYR A 65 -14.56 12.06 -6.86
C TYR A 65 -13.14 12.64 -6.71
N GLY A 66 -12.87 13.77 -7.35
CA GLY A 66 -11.61 14.50 -7.20
C GLY A 66 -11.40 15.02 -5.78
N SER A 67 -12.42 15.55 -5.13
CA SER A 67 -12.35 16.02 -3.75
C SER A 67 -12.09 14.87 -2.76
N VAL A 68 -12.77 13.72 -2.91
CA VAL A 68 -12.52 12.54 -2.07
C VAL A 68 -11.06 12.08 -2.18
N ARG A 69 -10.53 11.97 -3.40
CA ARG A 69 -9.11 11.61 -3.61
C ARG A 69 -8.16 12.67 -3.04
N GLY A 70 -8.50 13.94 -3.20
CA GLY A 70 -7.71 15.05 -2.65
C GLY A 70 -7.65 15.02 -1.13
N VAL A 71 -8.79 14.87 -0.46
CA VAL A 71 -8.86 14.76 1.01
C VAL A 71 -8.11 13.52 1.49
N ALA A 72 -8.32 12.36 0.87
CA ALA A 72 -7.59 11.14 1.22
C ALA A 72 -6.07 11.32 1.10
N SER A 73 -5.60 12.02 0.07
CA SER A 73 -4.17 12.30 -0.13
C SER A 73 -3.62 13.26 0.92
N LEU A 74 -4.37 14.30 1.28
CA LEU A 74 -3.98 15.27 2.32
C LEU A 74 -3.90 14.61 3.69
N VAL A 75 -4.91 13.82 4.06
CA VAL A 75 -4.92 13.06 5.31
C VAL A 75 -3.75 12.08 5.35
N GLY A 76 -3.52 11.35 4.26
CA GLY A 76 -2.39 10.42 4.17
C GLY A 76 -1.04 11.11 4.34
N ALA A 77 -0.83 12.25 3.68
CA ALA A 77 0.40 13.03 3.82
C ALA A 77 0.58 13.61 5.23
N GLY A 78 -0.51 14.02 5.86
CA GLY A 78 -0.51 14.49 7.25
C GLY A 78 -0.13 13.38 8.23
N LEU A 79 -0.75 12.20 8.10
CA LEU A 79 -0.45 11.03 8.91
C LEU A 79 1.00 10.55 8.70
N ASP A 80 1.46 10.50 7.46
CA ASP A 80 2.84 10.08 7.15
C ASP A 80 3.87 11.00 7.82
N ARG A 81 3.67 12.31 7.73
CA ARG A 81 4.55 13.30 8.40
C ARG A 81 4.45 13.24 9.91
N GLY A 82 3.22 13.13 10.45
CA GLY A 82 2.98 13.02 11.89
C GLY A 82 3.64 11.78 12.48
N LEU A 83 3.50 10.63 11.86
CA LEU A 83 4.11 9.38 12.31
C LEU A 83 5.64 9.42 12.26
N VAL A 84 6.24 10.07 11.25
CA VAL A 84 7.69 10.27 11.20
C VAL A 84 8.17 11.09 12.41
N GLN A 85 7.44 12.15 12.78
CA GLN A 85 7.81 12.98 13.93
C GLN A 85 7.58 12.28 15.28
N LEU A 86 6.56 11.42 15.38
CA LEU A 86 6.25 10.65 16.56
C LEU A 86 7.10 9.38 16.72
N ARG A 87 7.81 8.97 15.69
CA ARG A 87 8.65 7.77 15.69
C ARG A 87 9.55 7.62 16.95
N PRO A 88 10.26 8.68 17.41
CA PRO A 88 11.10 8.57 18.61
C PRO A 88 10.30 8.29 19.89
N LEU A 89 8.99 8.63 19.92
CA LEU A 89 8.12 8.47 21.08
C LEU A 89 7.38 7.12 21.06
N LEU A 90 7.21 6.51 19.89
CA LEU A 90 6.46 5.25 19.71
C LEU A 90 7.27 4.00 20.13
N GLY A 91 8.58 4.12 20.23
CA GLY A 91 9.47 3.03 20.67
C GLY A 91 9.54 1.85 19.71
N ALA A 92 10.56 1.01 19.88
CA ALA A 92 10.67 -0.26 19.19
C ALA A 92 9.74 -1.29 19.83
N SER A 93 8.88 -1.92 19.02
CA SER A 93 8.09 -3.06 19.50
C SER A 93 8.78 -4.37 19.12
N PRO A 94 8.85 -5.33 20.03
CA PRO A 94 9.33 -6.65 19.66
C PRO A 94 8.39 -7.27 18.61
N PRO A 95 8.93 -7.91 17.55
CA PRO A 95 8.12 -8.56 16.55
C PRO A 95 7.35 -9.73 17.19
N GLY A 96 6.00 -9.63 17.17
CA GLY A 96 5.11 -10.69 17.62
C GLY A 96 4.69 -11.60 16.46
N PRO A 97 4.38 -12.89 16.73
CA PRO A 97 4.00 -13.85 15.70
C PRO A 97 2.73 -13.42 14.93
N GLU A 98 1.79 -12.77 15.61
CA GLU A 98 0.56 -12.24 14.98
C GLU A 98 0.86 -11.12 13.99
N ARG A 99 1.74 -10.18 14.36
CA ARG A 99 2.18 -9.10 13.49
C ARG A 99 2.90 -9.66 12.25
N GLU A 100 3.80 -10.62 12.44
CA GLU A 100 4.51 -11.26 11.33
C GLU A 100 3.54 -11.98 10.37
N ALA A 101 2.52 -12.67 10.90
CA ALA A 101 1.49 -13.32 10.10
C ALA A 101 0.67 -12.32 9.28
N ILE A 102 0.25 -11.20 9.87
CA ILE A 102 -0.49 -10.16 9.16
C ILE A 102 0.37 -9.53 8.06
N VAL A 103 1.61 -9.16 8.35
CA VAL A 103 2.52 -8.56 7.36
C VAL A 103 2.85 -9.54 6.24
N ALA A 104 3.03 -10.84 6.55
CA ALA A 104 3.22 -11.88 5.55
C ALA A 104 1.98 -12.07 4.66
N ALA A 105 0.78 -12.07 5.23
CA ALA A 105 -0.46 -12.16 4.48
C ALA A 105 -0.65 -10.96 3.54
N LEU A 106 -0.39 -9.73 4.01
CA LEU A 106 -0.43 -8.52 3.19
C LEU A 106 0.56 -8.60 2.03
N ASN A 107 1.78 -9.06 2.28
CA ASN A 107 2.78 -9.22 1.22
C ASN A 107 2.43 -10.35 0.23
N GLY A 108 1.69 -11.37 0.67
CA GLY A 108 1.16 -12.40 -0.22
C GLY A 108 0.11 -11.88 -1.22
N VAL A 109 -0.62 -10.82 -0.87
CA VAL A 109 -1.70 -10.27 -1.70
C VAL A 109 -1.26 -9.02 -2.46
N VAL A 110 -0.53 -8.11 -1.84
CA VAL A 110 -0.18 -6.79 -2.39
C VAL A 110 1.33 -6.49 -2.30
N GLY A 111 2.16 -7.53 -2.14
CA GLY A 111 3.60 -7.38 -1.92
C GLY A 111 4.31 -6.60 -3.02
N ASP A 112 4.01 -6.89 -4.30
CA ASP A 112 4.60 -6.20 -5.44
C ASP A 112 4.29 -4.69 -5.41
N TRP A 113 3.06 -4.34 -5.01
CA TRP A 113 2.67 -2.94 -4.88
C TRP A 113 3.36 -2.28 -3.68
N LEU A 114 3.46 -2.99 -2.54
CA LEU A 114 4.17 -2.48 -1.35
C LEU A 114 5.64 -2.21 -1.67
N GLU A 115 6.29 -3.10 -2.40
CA GLU A 115 7.68 -2.96 -2.82
C GLU A 115 7.86 -1.80 -3.81
N ALA A 116 7.03 -1.75 -4.86
CA ALA A 116 7.08 -0.71 -5.88
C ALA A 116 6.84 0.70 -5.32
N THR A 117 6.07 0.84 -4.25
CA THR A 117 5.77 2.13 -3.60
C THR A 117 6.70 2.46 -2.42
N GLY A 118 7.67 1.60 -2.11
CA GLY A 118 8.54 1.76 -0.94
C GLY A 118 7.76 1.82 0.37
N ASN A 119 6.68 1.02 0.47
CA ASN A 119 5.88 0.96 1.68
C ASN A 119 6.67 0.29 2.80
N PRO A 120 6.68 0.83 4.04
CA PRO A 120 7.37 0.21 5.19
C PRO A 120 6.97 -1.24 5.51
N LEU A 121 5.76 -1.68 5.10
CA LEU A 121 5.30 -3.05 5.26
C LEU A 121 5.86 -4.02 4.20
N ALA A 122 6.54 -3.53 3.16
CA ALA A 122 7.11 -4.38 2.13
C ALA A 122 8.13 -5.36 2.71
N ILE A 123 8.02 -6.64 2.34
CA ILE A 123 9.02 -7.66 2.61
C ILE A 123 9.71 -7.97 1.28
N ALA A 124 10.98 -7.64 1.15
CA ALA A 124 11.76 -7.97 -0.04
C ALA A 124 11.79 -9.49 -0.24
N SER A 125 11.21 -9.97 -1.34
CA SER A 125 11.26 -11.37 -1.73
C SER A 125 12.69 -11.72 -2.17
N ARG A 126 13.30 -12.70 -1.50
CA ARG A 126 14.66 -13.17 -1.82
C ARG A 126 14.65 -14.68 -1.92
N LEU A 127 15.20 -15.20 -3.01
CA LEU A 127 15.47 -16.62 -3.13
C LEU A 127 16.58 -17.03 -2.14
N ARG A 128 16.44 -18.20 -1.54
CA ARG A 128 17.39 -18.71 -0.56
C ARG A 128 17.79 -20.15 -0.90
N ARG A 129 19.06 -20.46 -0.68
CA ARG A 129 19.60 -21.82 -0.76
C ARG A 129 20.29 -22.14 0.55
N GLY A 130 19.89 -23.22 1.20
CA GLY A 130 20.46 -23.60 2.50
C GLY A 130 20.32 -22.54 3.60
N GLY A 131 19.26 -21.69 3.50
CA GLY A 131 19.00 -20.63 4.46
C GLY A 131 19.73 -19.31 4.19
N ALA A 132 20.66 -19.24 3.23
CA ALA A 132 21.35 -18.03 2.82
C ALA A 132 20.65 -17.38 1.61
N PRO A 133 20.53 -16.03 1.55
CA PRO A 133 19.98 -15.34 0.38
C PRO A 133 20.88 -15.60 -0.83
N LEU A 134 20.25 -15.93 -1.97
CA LEU A 134 20.92 -16.08 -3.26
C LEU A 134 21.14 -14.72 -3.89
N VAL A 135 22.36 -14.46 -4.33
CA VAL A 135 22.70 -13.36 -5.22
C VAL A 135 22.35 -13.79 -6.64
N LEU A 136 21.36 -13.16 -7.25
CA LEU A 136 20.88 -13.49 -8.61
C LEU A 136 21.75 -12.86 -9.70
N GLU A 137 23.07 -12.91 -9.54
CA GLU A 137 24.00 -12.50 -10.60
C GLU A 137 24.49 -13.73 -11.38
N PRO A 138 24.60 -13.66 -12.72
CA PRO A 138 25.01 -14.78 -13.54
C PRO A 138 26.30 -15.45 -13.06
N ALA A 139 27.27 -14.67 -12.58
CA ALA A 139 28.53 -15.18 -12.06
C ALA A 139 28.40 -15.96 -10.73
N ALA A 140 27.44 -15.59 -9.90
CA ALA A 140 27.18 -16.25 -8.60
C ALA A 140 26.29 -17.49 -8.74
N LEU A 141 25.55 -17.63 -9.86
CA LEU A 141 24.70 -18.79 -10.13
C LEU A 141 25.45 -19.91 -10.84
N ALA A 142 26.61 -19.62 -11.42
CA ALA A 142 27.45 -20.60 -12.12
C ALA A 142 28.46 -21.34 -11.20
N ALA A 143 28.54 -20.93 -9.92
CA ALA A 143 29.40 -21.54 -8.91
C ALA A 143 28.61 -22.54 -8.05
#